data_a833cd9f32de4836b99273b89fb5a45e
#
_entry.id   a833cd9f32de4836b99273b89fb5a45e
#
_cell.length_a   1.000
_cell.length_b   1.000
_cell.length_c   1.000
_cell.angle_alpha   90.00
_cell.angle_beta   90.00
_cell.angle_gamma   90.00
#
_symmetry.space_group_name_H-M   'P 1'
#
loop_
_entity.id
_entity.type
_entity.pdbx_description
1 polymer ?
#
loop_
_entity_poly.entity_id
_entity_poly.type
_entity_poly.pdbx_seq_one_letter_code
_entity_poly.pdbx_strand_id
1 'polypeptide(L)'
;SIMDSTGIEWRNVMGNHDMTNYGRSFEGSTCDYEKMYGPSYYSFNVGKVHYIVLNDNFYVGKDWYYIGYLTEQQLFWMERDLSYVGKDKKVVVSLHIPTTLREWDRTGYNFNFSHIADVMCNRKAVYDILAPYDALILSGHTHTGNNEIIAENLMEQNVTSLGGAWWCGPV
;
A
#
# COMPACT_ATOMS: atom_id res chain seq x y z
N SER A 1 13.33 10.26 -15.59
CA SER A 1 13.53 10.39 -14.12
C SER A 1 14.94 9.93 -13.73
N ILE A 2 15.35 10.19 -12.49
CA ILE A 2 16.63 9.65 -11.94
C ILE A 2 16.60 8.12 -12.01
N MET A 3 15.46 7.50 -11.74
CA MET A 3 15.31 6.04 -11.80
C MET A 3 15.55 5.48 -13.20
N ASP A 4 15.07 6.17 -14.25
CA ASP A 4 15.30 5.74 -15.64
C ASP A 4 16.78 5.70 -16.00
N SER A 5 17.59 6.60 -15.44
CA SER A 5 19.04 6.65 -15.69
C SER A 5 19.83 5.52 -15.05
N THR A 6 19.24 4.80 -14.10
CA THR A 6 19.93 3.67 -13.43
C THR A 6 19.97 2.40 -14.28
N GLY A 7 19.13 2.27 -15.28
CA GLY A 7 18.93 1.05 -16.07
C GLY A 7 18.25 -0.10 -15.28
N ILE A 8 17.79 0.17 -14.06
CA ILE A 8 17.06 -0.78 -13.23
C ILE A 8 15.57 -0.63 -13.52
N GLU A 9 14.87 -1.74 -13.74
CA GLU A 9 13.43 -1.73 -13.85
C GLU A 9 12.79 -1.41 -12.49
N TRP A 10 11.90 -0.43 -12.47
CA TRP A 10 11.25 0.03 -11.26
C TRP A 10 9.73 0.10 -11.44
N ARG A 11 9.01 0.07 -10.33
CA ARG A 11 7.56 0.13 -10.28
C ARG A 11 7.14 1.13 -9.22
N ASN A 12 6.08 1.89 -9.50
CA ASN A 12 5.54 2.89 -8.59
C ASN A 12 4.41 2.35 -7.75
N VAL A 13 4.37 2.81 -6.50
CA VAL A 13 3.21 2.75 -5.63
C VAL A 13 2.76 4.18 -5.40
N MET A 14 1.46 4.46 -5.60
CA MET A 14 0.91 5.79 -5.38
C MET A 14 0.85 6.10 -3.89
N GLY A 15 1.41 7.24 -3.47
CA GLY A 15 1.32 7.75 -2.11
C GLY A 15 0.32 8.91 -1.97
N ASN A 16 0.04 9.30 -0.74
CA ASN A 16 -0.89 10.40 -0.46
C ASN A 16 -0.46 11.76 -1.04
N HIS A 17 0.84 11.99 -1.21
CA HIS A 17 1.37 13.20 -1.85
C HIS A 17 1.33 13.18 -3.38
N ASP A 18 1.03 12.04 -3.98
CA ASP A 18 0.86 11.91 -5.44
C ASP A 18 -0.57 12.20 -5.88
N MET A 19 -1.47 12.46 -4.95
CA MET A 19 -2.89 12.72 -5.23
C MET A 19 -3.09 14.08 -5.89
N THR A 20 -4.00 14.12 -6.86
CA THR A 20 -4.42 15.36 -7.52
C THR A 20 -5.25 16.21 -6.53
N ASN A 21 -4.69 17.33 -6.06
CA ASN A 21 -5.25 18.17 -4.99
C ASN A 21 -6.60 18.82 -5.32
N TYR A 22 -6.98 18.91 -6.58
CA TYR A 22 -8.23 19.48 -7.05
C TYR A 22 -9.24 18.41 -7.52
N GLY A 23 -8.91 17.14 -7.32
CA GLY A 23 -9.84 16.05 -7.54
C GLY A 23 -11.09 16.21 -6.66
N ARG A 24 -12.26 15.88 -7.20
CA ARG A 24 -13.54 15.94 -6.47
C ARG A 24 -14.05 14.57 -6.08
N SER A 25 -13.39 13.54 -6.55
CA SER A 25 -13.72 12.14 -6.29
C SER A 25 -12.43 11.34 -6.15
N PHE A 26 -12.55 10.08 -5.73
CA PHE A 26 -11.42 9.15 -5.67
C PHE A 26 -10.77 9.00 -7.06
N GLU A 27 -11.55 8.79 -8.11
CA GLU A 27 -11.05 8.67 -9.48
C GLU A 27 -10.38 9.97 -9.95
N GLY A 28 -10.92 11.11 -9.60
CA GLY A 28 -10.32 12.41 -9.89
C GLY A 28 -8.98 12.63 -9.18
N SER A 29 -8.79 12.02 -8.02
CA SER A 29 -7.56 12.15 -7.23
C SER A 29 -6.38 11.36 -7.81
N THR A 30 -6.61 10.38 -8.67
CA THR A 30 -5.57 9.57 -9.33
C THR A 30 -5.13 10.09 -10.69
N CYS A 31 -5.86 11.05 -11.27
CA CYS A 31 -5.71 11.45 -12.67
C CYS A 31 -4.29 11.86 -13.07
N ASP A 32 -3.60 12.66 -12.28
CA ASP A 32 -2.27 13.16 -12.64
C ASP A 32 -1.21 12.08 -12.47
N TYR A 33 -1.33 11.26 -11.43
CA TYR A 33 -0.49 10.08 -11.25
C TYR A 33 -0.62 9.12 -12.42
N GLU A 34 -1.85 8.77 -12.81
CA GLU A 34 -2.11 7.79 -13.88
C GLU A 34 -1.65 8.27 -15.25
N LYS A 35 -1.71 9.57 -15.53
CA LYS A 35 -1.13 10.16 -16.76
C LYS A 35 0.38 10.01 -16.83
N MET A 36 1.06 10.04 -15.70
CA MET A 36 2.52 10.03 -15.62
C MET A 36 3.09 8.61 -15.51
N TYR A 37 2.45 7.76 -14.73
CA TYR A 37 3.01 6.47 -14.30
C TYR A 37 2.18 5.26 -14.72
N GLY A 38 0.99 5.45 -15.29
CA GLY A 38 0.05 4.38 -15.61
C GLY A 38 -0.90 4.04 -14.45
N PRO A 39 -1.53 2.86 -14.47
CA PRO A 39 -2.57 2.50 -13.49
C PRO A 39 -2.12 2.68 -12.04
N SER A 40 -3.02 3.16 -11.17
CA SER A 40 -2.75 3.32 -9.74
C SER A 40 -2.77 1.99 -8.98
N TYR A 41 -3.32 0.92 -9.58
CA TYR A 41 -3.21 -0.45 -9.08
C TYR A 41 -3.04 -1.43 -10.24
N TYR A 42 -2.20 -2.45 -10.07
CA TYR A 42 -1.83 -3.42 -11.10
C TYR A 42 -1.09 -4.61 -10.50
N SER A 43 -0.86 -5.65 -11.31
CA SER A 43 -0.03 -6.81 -10.93
C SER A 43 0.96 -7.19 -12.03
N PHE A 44 1.99 -7.95 -11.64
CA PHE A 44 2.99 -8.50 -12.55
C PHE A 44 3.69 -9.68 -11.90
N ASN A 45 4.40 -10.48 -12.72
CA ASN A 45 5.18 -11.60 -12.24
C ASN A 45 6.67 -11.40 -12.49
N VAL A 46 7.49 -11.76 -11.51
CA VAL A 46 8.94 -11.90 -11.68
C VAL A 46 9.36 -13.27 -11.12
N GLY A 47 9.72 -14.19 -11.99
CA GLY A 47 10.06 -15.56 -11.59
C GLY A 47 8.89 -16.26 -10.88
N LYS A 48 9.14 -16.69 -9.65
CA LYS A 48 8.14 -17.38 -8.80
C LYS A 48 7.37 -16.44 -7.88
N VAL A 49 7.54 -15.13 -8.04
CA VAL A 49 6.86 -14.14 -7.21
C VAL A 49 5.80 -13.42 -8.02
N HIS A 50 4.61 -13.32 -7.47
CA HIS A 50 3.52 -12.52 -7.99
C HIS A 50 3.44 -11.21 -7.19
N TYR A 51 3.55 -10.10 -7.88
CA TYR A 51 3.52 -8.77 -7.30
C TYR A 51 2.18 -8.10 -7.56
N ILE A 52 1.61 -7.50 -6.55
CA ILE A 52 0.39 -6.70 -6.60
C ILE A 52 0.71 -5.31 -6.06
N VAL A 53 0.36 -4.28 -6.81
CA VAL A 53 0.42 -2.88 -6.37
C VAL A 53 -1.00 -2.39 -6.19
N LEU A 54 -1.31 -1.79 -5.04
CA LEU A 54 -2.63 -1.26 -4.69
C LEU A 54 -2.56 0.23 -4.36
N ASN A 55 -3.64 0.94 -4.62
CA ASN A 55 -3.82 2.32 -4.20
C ASN A 55 -4.79 2.38 -3.02
N ASP A 56 -4.24 2.51 -1.83
CA ASP A 56 -4.98 2.60 -0.58
C ASP A 56 -5.16 4.04 -0.05
N ASN A 57 -4.78 5.04 -0.85
CA ASN A 57 -5.01 6.46 -0.56
C ASN A 57 -6.40 6.86 -1.01
N PHE A 58 -7.41 6.58 -0.22
CA PHE A 58 -8.80 6.88 -0.57
C PHE A 58 -9.15 8.33 -0.29
N TYR A 59 -9.38 9.12 -1.36
CA TYR A 59 -9.73 10.52 -1.24
C TYR A 59 -11.17 10.70 -0.71
N VAL A 60 -11.32 11.44 0.38
CA VAL A 60 -12.60 11.66 1.06
C VAL A 60 -13.07 13.11 1.02
N GLY A 61 -12.35 13.99 0.35
CA GLY A 61 -12.69 15.40 0.20
C GLY A 61 -11.60 16.32 0.72
N LYS A 62 -11.76 17.62 0.43
CA LYS A 62 -10.73 18.62 0.70
C LYS A 62 -10.41 18.79 2.19
N ASP A 63 -11.42 18.62 3.06
CA ASP A 63 -11.25 18.90 4.49
C ASP A 63 -10.49 17.80 5.23
N TRP A 64 -10.67 16.54 4.82
CA TRP A 64 -10.00 15.35 5.40
C TRP A 64 -8.91 14.78 4.53
N TYR A 65 -8.90 15.15 3.26
CA TYR A 65 -7.98 14.74 2.23
C TYR A 65 -8.07 13.26 1.88
N TYR A 66 -7.60 12.35 2.70
CA TYR A 66 -7.62 10.90 2.45
C TYR A 66 -7.74 10.08 3.75
N ILE A 67 -8.09 8.81 3.55
CA ILE A 67 -8.00 7.75 4.56
C ILE A 67 -7.31 6.53 3.95
N GLY A 68 -6.76 5.65 4.79
CA GLY A 68 -6.26 4.34 4.37
C GLY A 68 -7.41 3.38 4.08
N TYR A 69 -7.74 3.16 2.81
CA TYR A 69 -8.88 2.33 2.44
C TYR A 69 -8.75 1.80 1.02
N LEU A 70 -8.99 0.51 0.82
CA LEU A 70 -9.14 -0.10 -0.50
C LEU A 70 -10.60 -0.15 -0.92
N THR A 71 -10.90 0.29 -2.15
CA THR A 71 -12.24 0.19 -2.71
C THR A 71 -12.64 -1.26 -2.91
N GLU A 72 -13.94 -1.55 -2.87
CA GLU A 72 -14.45 -2.88 -3.17
C GLU A 72 -14.00 -3.35 -4.57
N GLN A 73 -13.91 -2.44 -5.52
CA GLN A 73 -13.43 -2.74 -6.87
C GLN A 73 -11.99 -3.26 -6.85
N GLN A 74 -11.08 -2.65 -6.07
CA GLN A 74 -9.70 -3.13 -5.93
C GLN A 74 -9.64 -4.48 -5.21
N LEU A 75 -10.45 -4.68 -4.17
CA LEU A 75 -10.52 -5.96 -3.45
C LEU A 75 -11.02 -7.10 -4.37
N PHE A 76 -12.10 -6.89 -5.11
CA PHE A 76 -12.59 -7.85 -6.11
C PHE A 76 -11.57 -8.14 -7.20
N TRP A 77 -10.90 -7.09 -7.68
CA TRP A 77 -9.85 -7.23 -8.68
C TRP A 77 -8.68 -8.07 -8.14
N MET A 78 -8.22 -7.78 -6.91
CA MET A 78 -7.15 -8.52 -6.25
C MET A 78 -7.51 -10.00 -6.05
N GLU A 79 -8.71 -10.28 -5.55
CA GLU A 79 -9.19 -11.65 -5.36
C GLU A 79 -9.24 -12.41 -6.69
N ARG A 80 -9.74 -11.76 -7.74
CA ARG A 80 -9.80 -12.35 -9.08
C ARG A 80 -8.41 -12.57 -9.67
N ASP A 81 -7.50 -11.61 -9.55
CA ASP A 81 -6.12 -11.73 -10.02
C ASP A 81 -5.41 -12.89 -9.33
N LEU A 82 -5.51 -12.98 -8.01
CA LEU A 82 -4.95 -14.08 -7.21
C LEU A 82 -5.56 -15.44 -7.54
N SER A 83 -6.79 -15.50 -8.04
CA SER A 83 -7.41 -16.78 -8.46
C SER A 83 -6.67 -17.46 -9.62
N TYR A 84 -5.87 -16.72 -10.39
CA TYR A 84 -5.00 -17.24 -11.45
C TYR A 84 -3.59 -17.56 -10.98
N VAL A 85 -3.25 -17.27 -9.71
CA VAL A 85 -1.92 -17.46 -9.14
C VAL A 85 -1.84 -18.82 -8.43
N GLY A 86 -0.86 -19.64 -8.81
CA GLY A 86 -0.61 -20.92 -8.13
C GLY A 86 -0.22 -20.69 -6.66
N LYS A 87 -0.68 -21.58 -5.77
CA LYS A 87 -0.40 -21.50 -4.32
C LYS A 87 1.06 -21.76 -3.97
N ASP A 88 1.86 -22.22 -4.90
CA ASP A 88 3.31 -22.40 -4.80
C ASP A 88 4.10 -21.11 -5.04
N LYS A 89 3.43 -20.05 -5.49
CA LYS A 89 4.07 -18.75 -5.67
C LYS A 89 4.00 -17.92 -4.39
N LYS A 90 5.07 -17.18 -4.14
CA LYS A 90 5.05 -16.11 -3.14
C LYS A 90 4.29 -14.90 -3.69
N VAL A 91 3.48 -14.27 -2.86
CA VAL A 91 2.75 -13.04 -3.19
C VAL A 91 3.38 -11.86 -2.46
N VAL A 92 3.66 -10.78 -3.18
CA VAL A 92 4.12 -9.52 -2.60
C VAL A 92 3.11 -8.43 -2.93
N VAL A 93 2.51 -7.85 -1.91
CA VAL A 93 1.55 -6.73 -2.05
C VAL A 93 2.24 -5.45 -1.63
N SER A 94 2.29 -4.48 -2.53
CA SER A 94 2.83 -3.15 -2.25
C SER A 94 1.71 -2.13 -2.19
N LEU A 95 1.67 -1.36 -1.11
CA LEU A 95 0.71 -0.30 -0.86
C LEU A 95 1.40 0.83 -0.08
N HIS A 96 0.76 1.98 0.08
CA HIS A 96 1.38 3.11 0.73
C HIS A 96 1.12 3.16 2.23
N ILE A 97 -0.15 3.12 2.64
CA ILE A 97 -0.56 3.24 4.04
C ILE A 97 -0.51 1.85 4.69
N PRO A 98 0.18 1.68 5.83
CA PRO A 98 0.35 0.37 6.43
C PRO A 98 -0.97 -0.27 6.87
N THR A 99 -1.00 -1.60 6.89
CA THR A 99 -2.13 -2.39 7.41
C THR A 99 -2.03 -2.63 8.90
N THR A 100 -0.84 -2.50 9.49
CA THR A 100 -0.59 -2.71 10.92
C THR A 100 -0.38 -1.39 11.65
N LEU A 101 -0.88 -1.32 12.89
CA LEU A 101 -0.62 -0.22 13.80
C LEU A 101 0.77 -0.39 14.45
N ARG A 102 1.41 0.72 14.80
CA ARG A 102 2.59 0.69 15.65
C ARG A 102 2.25 0.10 17.02
N GLU A 103 3.23 -0.47 17.72
CA GLU A 103 3.02 -1.12 19.00
C GLU A 103 2.35 -0.21 20.05
N TRP A 104 2.71 1.07 20.09
CA TRP A 104 2.09 2.04 20.99
C TRP A 104 0.63 2.38 20.64
N ASP A 105 0.22 2.22 19.39
CA ASP A 105 -1.16 2.41 18.94
C ASP A 105 -2.05 1.23 19.32
N ARG A 106 -1.46 0.05 19.58
CA ARG A 106 -2.18 -1.16 19.98
C ARG A 106 -2.69 -1.14 21.41
N THR A 107 -2.02 -0.38 22.28
CA THR A 107 -2.33 -0.33 23.72
C THR A 107 -3.44 0.65 24.07
N GLY A 108 -3.80 1.54 23.16
CA GLY A 108 -4.88 2.52 23.32
C GLY A 108 -6.13 2.09 22.57
N TYR A 109 -7.19 1.76 23.28
CA TYR A 109 -8.54 1.51 22.72
C TYR A 109 -9.18 2.73 22.03
N ASN A 110 -8.47 3.82 21.93
CA ASN A 110 -8.93 5.02 21.26
C ASN A 110 -8.57 4.93 19.78
N PHE A 111 -9.44 4.28 19.02
CA PHE A 111 -9.53 4.52 17.57
C PHE A 111 -9.87 6.00 17.38
N ASN A 112 -8.86 6.82 17.42
CA ASN A 112 -9.00 8.23 17.15
C ASN A 112 -9.09 8.43 15.64
N PHE A 113 -9.98 9.28 15.18
CA PHE A 113 -10.10 9.63 13.76
C PHE A 113 -8.78 10.08 13.11
N SER A 114 -7.80 10.50 13.92
CA SER A 114 -6.45 10.81 13.43
C SER A 114 -5.70 9.61 12.86
N HIS A 115 -6.06 8.37 13.22
CA HIS A 115 -5.37 7.16 12.76
C HIS A 115 -5.91 6.58 11.46
N ILE A 116 -7.08 7.03 10.98
CA ILE A 116 -7.65 6.54 9.72
C ILE A 116 -6.82 6.88 8.48
N ALA A 117 -5.96 7.89 8.58
CA ALA A 117 -5.02 8.26 7.54
C ALA A 117 -3.66 7.55 7.69
N ASP A 118 -3.36 6.98 8.86
CA ASP A 118 -2.06 6.36 9.19
C ASP A 118 -2.09 4.83 9.10
N VAL A 119 -3.28 4.24 9.04
CA VAL A 119 -3.47 2.79 8.95
C VAL A 119 -4.68 2.45 8.10
N MET A 120 -4.60 1.37 7.34
CA MET A 120 -5.69 0.91 6.49
C MET A 120 -6.92 0.48 7.32
N CYS A 121 -8.06 1.12 7.07
CA CYS A 121 -9.31 0.87 7.82
C CYS A 121 -9.90 -0.51 7.54
N ASN A 122 -9.84 -0.98 6.29
CA ASN A 122 -10.42 -2.27 5.88
C ASN A 122 -9.37 -3.37 5.65
N ARG A 123 -8.23 -3.30 6.37
CA ARG A 123 -7.13 -4.27 6.29
C ARG A 123 -7.54 -5.74 6.42
N LYS A 124 -8.60 -6.02 7.21
CA LYS A 124 -9.07 -7.40 7.38
C LYS A 124 -9.49 -8.05 6.06
N ALA A 125 -10.10 -7.30 5.16
CA ALA A 125 -10.47 -7.81 3.83
C ALA A 125 -9.22 -8.24 3.03
N VAL A 126 -8.13 -7.49 3.11
CA VAL A 126 -6.84 -7.85 2.50
C VAL A 126 -6.29 -9.14 3.10
N TYR A 127 -6.33 -9.26 4.44
CA TYR A 127 -5.84 -10.47 5.13
C TYR A 127 -6.65 -11.71 4.75
N ASP A 128 -7.98 -11.58 4.68
CA ASP A 128 -8.86 -12.69 4.29
C ASP A 128 -8.57 -13.16 2.85
N ILE A 129 -8.30 -12.24 1.93
CA ILE A 129 -7.92 -12.56 0.53
C ILE A 129 -6.52 -13.23 0.49
N LEU A 130 -5.57 -12.76 1.31
CA LEU A 130 -4.19 -13.29 1.32
C LEU A 130 -4.03 -14.57 2.13
N ALA A 131 -4.97 -14.93 2.98
CA ALA A 131 -4.89 -16.10 3.88
C ALA A 131 -4.45 -17.42 3.21
N PRO A 132 -4.82 -17.71 1.92
CA PRO A 132 -4.38 -18.93 1.25
C PRO A 132 -2.95 -18.90 0.67
N TYR A 133 -2.20 -17.77 0.78
CA TYR A 133 -0.93 -17.54 0.12
C TYR A 133 0.21 -17.30 1.11
N ASP A 134 1.45 -17.64 0.74
CA ASP A 134 2.65 -17.12 1.42
C ASP A 134 2.85 -15.69 0.94
N ALA A 135 2.55 -14.71 1.79
CA ALA A 135 2.45 -13.33 1.38
C ALA A 135 3.27 -12.37 2.26
N LEU A 136 3.82 -11.36 1.59
CA LEU A 136 4.49 -10.21 2.19
C LEU A 136 3.78 -8.93 1.76
N ILE A 137 3.41 -8.09 2.72
CA ILE A 137 2.95 -6.73 2.47
C ILE A 137 4.13 -5.78 2.65
N LEU A 138 4.35 -4.91 1.68
CA LEU A 138 5.31 -3.81 1.73
C LEU A 138 4.53 -2.51 1.82
N SER A 139 4.77 -1.73 2.88
CA SER A 139 4.13 -0.43 3.10
C SER A 139 5.14 0.65 3.45
N GLY A 140 4.71 1.91 3.47
CA GLY A 140 5.54 3.07 3.75
C GLY A 140 4.84 4.06 4.67
N HIS A 141 4.65 5.29 4.21
CA HIS A 141 3.83 6.36 4.78
C HIS A 141 4.32 6.89 6.15
N THR A 142 4.52 6.03 7.12
CA THR A 142 4.87 6.43 8.50
C THR A 142 6.32 6.84 8.67
N HIS A 143 7.17 6.67 7.66
CA HIS A 143 8.61 6.97 7.62
C HIS A 143 9.43 6.22 8.68
N THR A 144 8.86 5.23 9.34
CA THR A 144 9.54 4.41 10.37
C THR A 144 9.49 2.95 9.95
N GLY A 145 10.65 2.27 10.07
CA GLY A 145 10.71 0.83 9.79
C GLY A 145 9.99 0.04 10.87
N ASN A 146 9.17 -0.92 10.44
CA ASN A 146 8.52 -1.88 11.32
C ASN A 146 8.29 -3.20 10.57
N ASN A 147 8.43 -4.31 11.28
CA ASN A 147 8.14 -5.65 10.76
C ASN A 147 7.10 -6.30 11.67
N GLU A 148 5.99 -6.73 11.09
CA GLU A 148 4.88 -7.35 11.80
C GLU A 148 4.54 -8.72 11.22
N ILE A 149 4.45 -9.71 12.09
CA ILE A 149 3.91 -11.03 11.75
C ILE A 149 2.42 -10.98 12.00
N ILE A 150 1.63 -11.00 10.92
CA ILE A 150 0.17 -10.93 10.98
C ILE A 150 -0.42 -12.34 11.17
N ALA A 151 0.15 -13.31 10.45
CA ALA A 151 -0.19 -14.73 10.52
C ALA A 151 1.05 -15.56 10.17
N GLU A 152 0.98 -16.88 10.30
CA GLU A 152 2.09 -17.79 9.99
C GLU A 152 2.65 -17.60 8.56
N ASN A 153 1.75 -17.29 7.62
CA ASN A 153 2.07 -17.13 6.19
C ASN A 153 1.91 -15.69 5.68
N LEU A 154 1.75 -14.72 6.58
CA LEU A 154 1.53 -13.32 6.23
C LEU A 154 2.31 -12.39 7.16
N MET A 155 3.17 -11.59 6.58
CA MET A 155 3.88 -10.53 7.29
C MET A 155 3.75 -9.19 6.57
N GLU A 156 3.93 -8.11 7.31
CA GLU A 156 4.08 -6.77 6.77
C GLU A 156 5.44 -6.20 7.13
N GLN A 157 6.08 -5.59 6.16
CA GLN A 157 7.26 -4.75 6.34
C GLN A 157 6.91 -3.30 5.97
N ASN A 158 6.87 -2.44 6.96
CA ASN A 158 6.81 -0.99 6.75
C ASN A 158 8.23 -0.47 6.55
N VAL A 159 8.50 0.19 5.43
CA VAL A 159 9.82 0.65 5.05
C VAL A 159 10.03 2.12 5.44
N THR A 160 11.27 2.45 5.83
CA THR A 160 11.66 3.82 6.12
C THR A 160 11.73 4.66 4.84
N SER A 161 11.57 5.98 4.98
CA SER A 161 11.82 6.90 3.88
C SER A 161 13.32 6.98 3.56
N LEU A 162 13.66 6.98 2.27
CA LEU A 162 15.02 7.20 1.79
C LEU A 162 15.31 8.68 1.49
N GLY A 163 14.35 9.57 1.72
CA GLY A 163 14.41 10.95 1.27
C GLY A 163 14.62 11.99 2.36
N GLY A 164 15.62 12.84 2.21
CA GLY A 164 15.76 14.15 2.84
C GLY A 164 15.53 14.17 4.35
N ALA A 165 14.69 15.08 4.82
CA ALA A 165 14.36 15.28 6.23
C ALA A 165 13.59 14.10 6.89
N TRP A 166 13.09 13.17 6.08
CA TRP A 166 12.34 11.99 6.53
C TRP A 166 13.22 10.74 6.68
N TRP A 167 14.51 10.86 6.38
CA TRP A 167 15.45 9.75 6.59
C TRP A 167 15.67 9.52 8.09
N CYS A 168 15.26 8.35 8.57
CA CYS A 168 15.43 7.90 9.96
C CYS A 168 16.41 6.73 10.08
N GLY A 169 17.13 6.40 9.02
CA GLY A 169 18.12 5.34 9.01
C GLY A 169 19.45 5.74 9.64
N PRO A 170 20.36 4.81 9.85
CA PRO A 170 21.72 5.11 10.31
C PRO A 170 22.43 6.02 9.33
N VAL A 171 23.14 6.99 9.85
CA VAL A 171 24.01 7.90 9.10
C VAL A 171 25.34 7.20 8.82
#